data_beec19dc541712098874d6712e720f9c
#
_entry.id   beec19dc541712098874d6712e720f9c
#
_cell.length_a   1.000
_cell.length_b   1.000
_cell.length_c   1.000
_cell.angle_alpha   90.00
_cell.angle_beta   90.00
_cell.angle_gamma   90.00
#
_symmetry.space_group_name_H-M   'P 1'
#
loop_
_entity.id
_entity.type
_entity.pdbx_description
1 polymer ?
#
loop_
_entity_poly.entity_id
_entity_poly.type
_entity_poly.pdbx_seq_one_letter_code
_entity_poly.pdbx_strand_id
1 'polypeptide(L)'
;MTLSRFAPALVALALAAPPAAAQDAARWSFAIHGGAGVIERDSLSPEQDAAYRAALHRALEAGSAVLGGGGAALDAVQAAIEVMEDDPLFNAGRGAVFTAAGRNELDAAVMDGADLQAGAVAGLTTTRHPIAAARAVMERSPHVMLIGEGADAFAASVGLEQVAPSFFFTERRWQGLVRALTEAGEPVPDRPEGAPVPKAARGRVAPPLNERKFGTVGAVALDSQGRLAAGTSTGGTAAKRWGRVGDV
;
A
#
# COMPACT_ATOMS: atom_id res chain seq x y z
N MET A 1 -15.57 83.39 47.91
CA MET A 1 -14.75 82.89 46.78
C MET A 1 -14.50 81.42 47.03
N THR A 2 -15.28 80.59 46.38
CA THR A 2 -15.20 79.09 46.49
C THR A 2 -14.72 78.55 45.16
N LEU A 3 -13.52 78.00 45.15
CA LEU A 3 -12.91 77.36 43.99
C LEU A 3 -13.41 75.94 43.86
N SER A 4 -14.19 75.64 42.82
CA SER A 4 -14.64 74.35 42.43
C SER A 4 -13.48 73.57 41.74
N ARG A 5 -13.09 72.37 42.23
CA ARG A 5 -12.08 71.49 41.62
C ARG A 5 -12.80 70.53 40.70
N PHE A 6 -12.59 70.64 39.40
CA PHE A 6 -12.96 69.59 38.42
C PHE A 6 -11.88 68.52 38.41
N ALA A 7 -12.26 67.29 38.69
CA ALA A 7 -11.43 66.12 38.49
C ALA A 7 -11.77 65.51 37.11
N PRO A 8 -10.75 65.21 36.25
CA PRO A 8 -11.02 64.53 35.01
C PRO A 8 -11.23 63.00 35.28
N ALA A 9 -12.36 62.49 34.84
CA ALA A 9 -12.60 61.06 34.82
C ALA A 9 -11.86 60.44 33.64
N LEU A 10 -10.86 59.56 33.95
CA LEU A 10 -10.21 58.69 32.94
C LEU A 10 -11.13 57.54 32.61
N VAL A 11 -11.70 57.52 31.41
CA VAL A 11 -12.41 56.35 30.86
C VAL A 11 -11.38 55.40 30.26
N ALA A 12 -11.07 54.31 30.96
CA ALA A 12 -10.24 53.23 30.43
C ALA A 12 -11.08 52.43 29.42
N LEU A 13 -10.80 52.54 28.12
CA LEU A 13 -11.36 51.75 27.06
C LEU A 13 -10.65 50.38 27.04
N ALA A 14 -11.21 49.38 27.67
CA ALA A 14 -10.71 48.01 27.57
C ALA A 14 -10.99 47.46 26.15
N LEU A 15 -9.95 47.39 25.32
CA LEU A 15 -9.95 46.68 24.06
C LEU A 15 -10.04 45.18 24.39
N ALA A 16 -11.25 44.61 24.34
CA ALA A 16 -11.45 43.15 24.34
C ALA A 16 -10.89 42.59 23.02
N ALA A 17 -9.74 41.95 23.09
CA ALA A 17 -9.25 41.15 21.97
C ALA A 17 -10.27 40.03 21.67
N PRO A 18 -10.70 39.80 20.41
CA PRO A 18 -11.57 38.71 20.10
C PRO A 18 -10.86 37.40 20.52
N PRO A 19 -11.60 36.40 21.04
CA PRO A 19 -11.00 35.11 21.33
C PRO A 19 -10.38 34.61 20.03
N ALA A 20 -9.08 34.23 20.08
CA ALA A 20 -8.44 33.53 19.00
C ALA A 20 -9.27 32.25 18.77
N ALA A 21 -10.01 32.21 17.65
CA ALA A 21 -10.64 30.99 17.22
C ALA A 21 -9.50 29.95 17.13
N ALA A 22 -9.54 28.94 17.99
CA ALA A 22 -8.71 27.78 17.82
C ALA A 22 -9.00 27.29 16.39
N GLN A 23 -8.07 27.47 15.49
CA GLN A 23 -8.14 26.82 14.20
C GLN A 23 -8.19 25.32 14.54
N ASP A 24 -9.37 24.71 14.37
CA ASP A 24 -9.49 23.25 14.40
C ASP A 24 -8.47 22.76 13.35
N ALA A 25 -7.33 22.25 13.84
CA ALA A 25 -6.36 21.63 12.96
C ALA A 25 -7.12 20.58 12.15
N ALA A 26 -7.07 20.71 10.83
CA ALA A 26 -7.80 19.86 9.92
C ALA A 26 -7.57 18.39 10.30
N ARG A 27 -8.61 17.74 10.82
CA ARG A 27 -8.50 16.38 11.37
C ARG A 27 -8.50 15.40 10.22
N TRP A 28 -7.41 14.68 10.07
CA TRP A 28 -7.32 13.53 9.18
C TRP A 28 -6.98 12.28 9.99
N SER A 29 -7.24 11.12 9.39
CA SER A 29 -6.90 9.82 9.98
C SER A 29 -6.35 8.90 8.91
N PHE A 30 -5.39 8.07 9.28
CA PHE A 30 -4.74 7.15 8.36
C PHE A 30 -4.40 5.84 9.05
N ALA A 31 -4.70 4.72 8.38
CA ALA A 31 -4.30 3.40 8.84
C ALA A 31 -3.83 2.56 7.66
N ILE A 32 -2.83 1.71 7.92
CA ILE A 32 -2.30 0.75 6.95
C ILE A 32 -2.21 -0.64 7.56
N HIS A 33 -2.17 -1.67 6.73
CA HIS A 33 -1.73 -3.01 7.11
C HIS A 33 -0.78 -3.60 6.09
N GLY A 34 0.22 -4.33 6.56
CA GLY A 34 1.26 -4.97 5.73
C GLY A 34 0.95 -6.42 5.36
N GLY A 35 -0.28 -6.89 5.62
CA GLY A 35 -0.73 -8.25 5.28
C GLY A 35 -1.77 -8.79 6.25
N ALA A 36 -2.65 -9.65 5.74
CA ALA A 36 -3.60 -10.41 6.54
C ALA A 36 -2.98 -11.77 6.88
N GLY A 37 -2.57 -11.97 8.10
CA GLY A 37 -2.00 -13.22 8.58
C GLY A 37 -1.39 -13.03 9.96
N VAL A 38 -1.26 -14.11 10.70
CA VAL A 38 -0.60 -14.06 12.01
C VAL A 38 0.89 -14.31 11.78
N ILE A 39 1.70 -13.27 11.94
CA ILE A 39 3.12 -13.45 12.19
C ILE A 39 3.24 -13.61 13.71
N GLU A 40 3.49 -14.83 14.16
CA GLU A 40 3.77 -15.05 15.57
C GLU A 40 5.08 -14.33 15.91
N ARG A 41 5.04 -13.43 16.88
CA ARG A 41 6.20 -12.60 17.27
C ARG A 41 7.44 -13.44 17.54
N ASP A 42 7.24 -14.61 18.15
CA ASP A 42 8.32 -15.55 18.50
C ASP A 42 8.97 -16.23 17.30
N SER A 43 8.35 -16.11 16.10
CA SER A 43 8.90 -16.66 14.85
C SER A 43 9.80 -15.68 14.07
N LEU A 44 9.83 -14.39 14.48
CA LEU A 44 10.68 -13.37 13.87
C LEU A 44 11.98 -13.21 14.65
N SER A 45 13.10 -13.09 13.93
CA SER A 45 14.31 -12.55 14.58
C SER A 45 14.13 -11.05 14.88
N PRO A 46 14.90 -10.50 15.86
CA PRO A 46 14.86 -9.06 16.14
C PRO A 46 15.13 -8.20 14.90
N GLU A 47 16.01 -8.65 14.00
CA GLU A 47 16.33 -7.97 12.74
C GLU A 47 15.15 -7.99 11.77
N GLN A 48 14.42 -9.11 11.70
CA GLN A 48 13.23 -9.23 10.87
C GLN A 48 12.10 -8.34 11.40
N ASP A 49 11.83 -8.35 12.70
CA ASP A 49 10.83 -7.46 13.32
C ASP A 49 11.17 -5.99 13.06
N ALA A 50 12.43 -5.59 13.25
CA ALA A 50 12.89 -4.23 12.97
C ALA A 50 12.71 -3.86 11.49
N ALA A 51 13.00 -4.77 10.55
CA ALA A 51 12.82 -4.54 9.12
C ALA A 51 11.35 -4.32 8.75
N TYR A 52 10.43 -5.17 9.25
CA TYR A 52 8.98 -4.99 9.02
C TYR A 52 8.46 -3.68 9.59
N ARG A 53 8.86 -3.33 10.83
CA ARG A 53 8.47 -2.05 11.43
C ARG A 53 8.97 -0.86 10.64
N ALA A 54 10.23 -0.88 10.21
CA ALA A 54 10.80 0.19 9.40
C ALA A 54 10.09 0.31 8.03
N ALA A 55 9.72 -0.80 7.40
CA ALA A 55 8.98 -0.80 6.15
C ALA A 55 7.56 -0.23 6.30
N LEU A 56 6.82 -0.65 7.33
CA LEU A 56 5.51 -0.11 7.65
C LEU A 56 5.58 1.38 8.01
N HIS A 57 6.63 1.80 8.73
CA HIS A 57 6.82 3.21 9.07
C HIS A 57 7.00 4.07 7.83
N ARG A 58 7.81 3.64 6.85
CA ARG A 58 7.97 4.35 5.57
C ARG A 58 6.64 4.50 4.82
N ALA A 59 5.85 3.44 4.76
CA ALA A 59 4.54 3.48 4.11
C ALA A 59 3.57 4.43 4.83
N LEU A 60 3.55 4.36 6.17
CA LEU A 60 2.74 5.25 7.00
C LEU A 60 3.17 6.71 6.85
N GLU A 61 4.48 7.00 6.83
CA GLU A 61 5.02 8.34 6.59
C GLU A 61 4.62 8.90 5.22
N ALA A 62 4.68 8.08 4.16
CA ALA A 62 4.34 8.51 2.81
C ALA A 62 2.88 8.99 2.72
N GLY A 63 1.93 8.19 3.22
CA GLY A 63 0.52 8.57 3.24
C GLY A 63 0.23 9.74 4.20
N SER A 64 0.84 9.74 5.38
CA SER A 64 0.67 10.82 6.38
C SER A 64 1.21 12.15 5.88
N ALA A 65 2.29 12.16 5.11
CA ALA A 65 2.84 13.39 4.50
C ALA A 65 1.86 14.03 3.51
N VAL A 66 1.15 13.21 2.72
CA VAL A 66 0.10 13.70 1.82
C VAL A 66 -1.02 14.36 2.62
N LEU A 67 -1.56 13.69 3.63
CA LEU A 67 -2.67 14.21 4.45
C LEU A 67 -2.25 15.43 5.28
N GLY A 68 -1.05 15.40 5.84
CA GLY A 68 -0.46 16.52 6.59
C GLY A 68 -0.24 17.76 5.73
N GLY A 69 -0.02 17.60 4.43
CA GLY A 69 0.03 18.65 3.42
C GLY A 69 -1.34 19.11 2.91
N GLY A 70 -2.45 18.55 3.42
CA GLY A 70 -3.81 18.86 2.96
C GLY A 70 -4.24 18.12 1.70
N GLY A 71 -3.50 17.08 1.29
CA GLY A 71 -3.80 16.24 0.13
C GLY A 71 -5.02 15.34 0.33
N ALA A 72 -5.49 14.73 -0.76
CA ALA A 72 -6.66 13.87 -0.75
C ALA A 72 -6.42 12.50 -0.11
N ALA A 73 -7.47 11.91 0.46
CA ALA A 73 -7.42 10.57 1.04
C ALA A 73 -6.93 9.51 0.04
N LEU A 74 -7.41 9.56 -1.21
CA LEU A 74 -7.01 8.64 -2.27
C LEU A 74 -5.52 8.73 -2.62
N ASP A 75 -4.95 9.95 -2.62
CA ASP A 75 -3.53 10.16 -2.87
C ASP A 75 -2.68 9.56 -1.73
N ALA A 76 -3.12 9.69 -0.48
CA ALA A 76 -2.45 9.11 0.67
C ALA A 76 -2.46 7.58 0.66
N VAL A 77 -3.60 6.98 0.28
CA VAL A 77 -3.76 5.53 0.11
C VAL A 77 -2.80 5.01 -0.96
N GLN A 78 -2.79 5.63 -2.13
CA GLN A 78 -1.89 5.24 -3.22
C GLN A 78 -0.42 5.36 -2.80
N ALA A 79 0.00 6.50 -2.25
CA ALA A 79 1.38 6.73 -1.85
C ALA A 79 1.90 5.69 -0.85
N ALA A 80 1.09 5.29 0.12
CA ALA A 80 1.49 4.27 1.08
C ALA A 80 1.56 2.87 0.47
N ILE A 81 0.62 2.52 -0.41
CA ILE A 81 0.60 1.19 -1.05
C ILE A 81 1.75 1.06 -2.04
N GLU A 82 2.11 2.08 -2.81
CA GLU A 82 3.26 2.06 -3.71
C GLU A 82 4.58 1.79 -2.96
N VAL A 83 4.76 2.35 -1.77
CA VAL A 83 5.91 2.04 -0.90
C VAL A 83 5.92 0.56 -0.52
N MET A 84 4.77 -0.02 -0.24
CA MET A 84 4.66 -1.45 0.10
C MET A 84 4.81 -2.35 -1.13
N GLU A 85 4.35 -1.93 -2.32
CA GLU A 85 4.55 -2.64 -3.58
C GLU A 85 6.02 -2.69 -4.02
N ASP A 86 6.82 -1.69 -3.68
CA ASP A 86 8.27 -1.67 -3.95
C ASP A 86 9.09 -2.47 -2.93
N ASP A 87 8.54 -2.80 -1.78
CA ASP A 87 9.26 -3.48 -0.70
C ASP A 87 9.04 -5.02 -0.75
N PRO A 88 10.12 -5.82 -0.95
CA PRO A 88 10.02 -7.28 -1.06
C PRO A 88 9.54 -7.99 0.21
N LEU A 89 9.37 -7.29 1.33
CA LEU A 89 8.83 -7.86 2.56
C LEU A 89 7.33 -8.17 2.46
N PHE A 90 6.57 -7.39 1.69
CA PHE A 90 5.11 -7.54 1.58
C PHE A 90 4.70 -8.46 0.43
N ASN A 91 3.48 -9.00 0.50
CA ASN A 91 2.90 -9.77 -0.59
C ASN A 91 2.10 -8.86 -1.54
N ALA A 92 2.79 -7.93 -2.15
CA ALA A 92 2.26 -7.00 -3.14
C ALA A 92 3.42 -6.57 -4.04
N GLY A 93 3.17 -6.22 -5.30
CA GLY A 93 4.21 -5.77 -6.22
C GLY A 93 5.45 -6.66 -6.19
N ARG A 94 6.61 -6.09 -5.86
CA ARG A 94 7.91 -6.76 -5.87
C ARG A 94 8.04 -7.93 -4.88
N GLY A 95 7.18 -8.02 -3.88
CA GLY A 95 7.21 -9.13 -2.91
C GLY A 95 6.09 -10.14 -3.11
N ALA A 96 5.38 -10.08 -4.22
CA ALA A 96 4.24 -10.95 -4.53
C ALA A 96 4.65 -12.42 -4.59
N VAL A 97 3.76 -13.29 -4.12
CA VAL A 97 3.89 -14.75 -4.25
C VAL A 97 3.77 -15.19 -5.71
N PHE A 98 4.20 -16.40 -5.98
CA PHE A 98 4.10 -17.00 -7.31
C PHE A 98 2.84 -17.85 -7.46
N THR A 99 2.27 -17.88 -8.66
CA THR A 99 1.31 -18.87 -9.12
C THR A 99 1.96 -20.26 -9.17
N ALA A 100 1.16 -21.31 -9.25
CA ALA A 100 1.68 -22.67 -9.47
C ALA A 100 2.48 -22.83 -10.79
N ALA A 101 2.23 -21.94 -11.77
CA ALA A 101 2.98 -21.87 -13.02
C ALA A 101 4.30 -21.08 -12.92
N GLY A 102 4.70 -20.64 -11.72
CA GLY A 102 5.98 -19.92 -11.51
C GLY A 102 5.98 -18.46 -11.97
N ARG A 103 4.80 -17.82 -12.08
CA ARG A 103 4.67 -16.40 -12.46
C ARG A 103 4.14 -15.57 -11.29
N ASN A 104 4.54 -14.30 -11.21
CA ASN A 104 3.85 -13.33 -10.36
C ASN A 104 2.65 -12.78 -11.14
N GLU A 105 1.49 -12.79 -10.50
CA GLU A 105 0.25 -12.17 -10.99
C GLU A 105 -0.26 -11.28 -9.88
N LEU A 106 -0.45 -9.99 -10.20
CA LEU A 106 -0.69 -8.92 -9.23
C LEU A 106 -2.12 -8.41 -9.36
N ASP A 107 -2.75 -8.16 -8.22
CA ASP A 107 -4.13 -7.71 -8.13
C ASP A 107 -4.17 -6.47 -7.23
N ALA A 108 -5.02 -5.47 -7.56
CA ALA A 108 -5.22 -4.28 -6.73
C ALA A 108 -6.61 -3.68 -6.95
N ALA A 109 -7.11 -3.00 -5.92
CA ALA A 109 -8.33 -2.22 -6.02
C ALA A 109 -8.25 -0.94 -5.18
N VAL A 110 -9.00 0.07 -5.61
CA VAL A 110 -9.21 1.32 -4.88
C VAL A 110 -10.69 1.70 -4.89
N MET A 111 -11.11 2.43 -3.88
CA MET A 111 -12.41 3.06 -3.84
C MET A 111 -12.29 4.47 -3.25
N ASP A 112 -12.89 5.44 -3.93
CA ASP A 112 -13.09 6.80 -3.42
C ASP A 112 -14.46 6.88 -2.75
N GLY A 113 -14.47 7.20 -1.47
CA GLY A 113 -15.71 7.35 -0.69
C GLY A 113 -16.41 8.69 -0.91
N ALA A 114 -15.79 9.63 -1.62
CA ALA A 114 -16.42 10.92 -1.92
C ALA A 114 -17.57 10.79 -2.92
N ASP A 115 -17.41 9.92 -3.91
CA ASP A 115 -18.38 9.70 -4.99
C ASP A 115 -18.70 8.21 -5.23
N LEU A 116 -18.12 7.33 -4.43
CA LEU A 116 -18.27 5.87 -4.48
C LEU A 116 -17.72 5.23 -5.77
N GLN A 117 -16.86 5.93 -6.49
CA GLN A 117 -16.15 5.34 -7.63
C GLN A 117 -15.13 4.31 -7.16
N ALA A 118 -14.96 3.26 -7.95
CA ALA A 118 -14.00 2.20 -7.68
C ALA A 118 -13.29 1.78 -8.95
N GLY A 119 -12.06 1.28 -8.80
CA GLY A 119 -11.30 0.69 -9.88
C GLY A 119 -10.49 -0.50 -9.39
N ALA A 120 -10.37 -1.52 -10.24
CA ALA A 120 -9.65 -2.73 -9.92
C ALA A 120 -8.85 -3.26 -11.11
N VAL A 121 -7.78 -3.96 -10.79
CA VAL A 121 -6.99 -4.74 -11.74
C VAL A 121 -6.67 -6.10 -11.16
N ALA A 122 -6.56 -7.11 -12.02
CA ALA A 122 -6.13 -8.44 -11.60
C ALA A 122 -5.24 -9.11 -12.66
N GLY A 123 -4.30 -9.92 -12.19
CA GLY A 123 -3.41 -10.70 -13.05
C GLY A 123 -2.40 -9.87 -13.82
N LEU A 124 -2.02 -8.68 -13.34
CA LEU A 124 -0.96 -7.87 -13.92
C LEU A 124 0.40 -8.58 -13.79
N THR A 125 1.24 -8.41 -14.81
CA THR A 125 2.55 -9.07 -14.87
C THR A 125 3.71 -8.12 -15.19
N THR A 126 3.42 -6.92 -15.67
CA THR A 126 4.44 -5.94 -16.11
C THR A 126 4.26 -4.55 -15.52
N THR A 127 3.11 -4.21 -14.98
CA THR A 127 2.85 -2.90 -14.37
C THR A 127 3.48 -2.83 -12.98
N ARG A 128 4.42 -1.89 -12.79
CA ARG A 128 5.20 -1.77 -11.54
C ARG A 128 4.33 -1.58 -10.31
N HIS A 129 3.35 -0.67 -10.39
CA HIS A 129 2.44 -0.33 -9.29
C HIS A 129 0.99 -0.68 -9.63
N PRO A 130 0.51 -1.88 -9.27
CA PRO A 130 -0.88 -2.29 -9.48
C PRO A 130 -1.91 -1.31 -8.91
N ILE A 131 -1.63 -0.70 -7.76
CA ILE A 131 -2.54 0.27 -7.13
C ILE A 131 -2.76 1.51 -8.02
N ALA A 132 -1.71 2.01 -8.67
CA ALA A 132 -1.82 3.11 -9.62
C ALA A 132 -2.63 2.71 -10.87
N ALA A 133 -2.52 1.45 -11.31
CA ALA A 133 -3.33 0.93 -12.41
C ALA A 133 -4.81 0.81 -12.02
N ALA A 134 -5.12 0.32 -10.82
CA ALA A 134 -6.49 0.27 -10.30
C ALA A 134 -7.12 1.67 -10.25
N ARG A 135 -6.38 2.67 -9.76
CA ARG A 135 -6.82 4.07 -9.78
C ARG A 135 -7.01 4.60 -11.19
N ALA A 136 -6.09 4.31 -12.11
CA ALA A 136 -6.24 4.73 -13.50
C ALA A 136 -7.47 4.10 -14.17
N VAL A 137 -7.83 2.85 -13.85
CA VAL A 137 -9.08 2.22 -14.31
C VAL A 137 -10.27 3.04 -13.84
N MET A 138 -10.32 3.42 -12.57
CA MET A 138 -11.39 4.25 -12.00
C MET A 138 -11.50 5.62 -12.68
N GLU A 139 -10.37 6.32 -12.84
CA GLU A 139 -10.35 7.73 -13.27
C GLU A 139 -10.35 7.92 -14.80
N ARG A 140 -9.87 6.94 -15.58
CA ARG A 140 -9.53 7.12 -17.00
C ARG A 140 -10.15 6.06 -17.93
N SER A 141 -11.02 5.18 -17.41
CA SER A 141 -11.72 4.19 -18.21
C SER A 141 -13.21 4.17 -17.90
N PRO A 142 -14.04 3.65 -18.81
CA PRO A 142 -15.47 3.44 -18.53
C PRO A 142 -15.73 2.15 -17.72
N HIS A 143 -14.67 1.45 -17.31
CA HIS A 143 -14.75 0.16 -16.64
C HIS A 143 -14.43 0.28 -15.16
N VAL A 144 -14.92 -0.66 -14.37
CA VAL A 144 -14.56 -0.79 -12.95
C VAL A 144 -13.37 -1.73 -12.77
N MET A 145 -13.18 -2.70 -13.68
CA MET A 145 -12.13 -3.71 -13.56
C MET A 145 -11.55 -4.10 -14.91
N LEU A 146 -10.22 -4.21 -14.97
CA LEU A 146 -9.47 -4.78 -16.10
C LEU A 146 -8.59 -5.93 -15.62
N ILE A 147 -8.31 -6.90 -16.52
CA ILE A 147 -7.54 -8.10 -16.16
C ILE A 147 -6.43 -8.45 -17.16
N GLY A 148 -5.37 -9.09 -16.66
CA GLY A 148 -4.31 -9.73 -17.46
C GLY A 148 -3.60 -8.75 -18.40
N GLU A 149 -3.23 -9.25 -19.59
CA GLU A 149 -2.50 -8.48 -20.62
C GLU A 149 -3.25 -7.20 -21.04
N GLY A 150 -4.59 -7.22 -21.04
CA GLY A 150 -5.40 -6.06 -21.33
C GLY A 150 -5.25 -4.96 -20.27
N ALA A 151 -5.13 -5.33 -18.99
CA ALA A 151 -4.89 -4.38 -17.91
C ALA A 151 -3.47 -3.81 -17.95
N ASP A 152 -2.44 -4.62 -18.24
CA ASP A 152 -1.06 -4.15 -18.44
C ASP A 152 -0.97 -3.21 -19.66
N ALA A 153 -1.63 -3.53 -20.78
CA ALA A 153 -1.69 -2.68 -21.98
C ALA A 153 -2.39 -1.34 -21.70
N PHE A 154 -3.50 -1.34 -20.94
CA PHE A 154 -4.16 -0.13 -20.52
C PHE A 154 -3.24 0.71 -19.63
N ALA A 155 -2.60 0.12 -18.62
CA ALA A 155 -1.68 0.80 -17.73
C ALA A 155 -0.53 1.48 -18.51
N ALA A 156 0.05 0.78 -19.48
CA ALA A 156 1.07 1.35 -20.39
C ALA A 156 0.51 2.51 -21.22
N SER A 157 -0.71 2.39 -21.76
CA SER A 157 -1.33 3.43 -22.58
C SER A 157 -1.60 4.74 -21.85
N VAL A 158 -1.78 4.67 -20.52
CA VAL A 158 -1.97 5.85 -19.66
C VAL A 158 -0.67 6.33 -19.00
N GLY A 159 0.47 5.78 -19.42
CA GLY A 159 1.81 6.24 -19.02
C GLY A 159 2.34 5.66 -17.71
N LEU A 160 1.74 4.58 -17.18
CA LEU A 160 2.28 3.93 -15.99
C LEU A 160 3.52 3.10 -16.31
N GLU A 161 4.47 3.09 -15.38
CA GLU A 161 5.76 2.40 -15.53
C GLU A 161 5.57 0.90 -15.73
N GLN A 162 6.19 0.38 -16.79
CA GLN A 162 6.23 -1.04 -17.09
C GLN A 162 7.61 -1.61 -16.76
N VAL A 163 7.65 -2.78 -16.18
CA VAL A 163 8.88 -3.48 -15.79
C VAL A 163 8.88 -4.90 -16.35
N ALA A 164 10.06 -5.50 -16.48
CA ALA A 164 10.15 -6.91 -16.82
C ALA A 164 9.55 -7.76 -15.68
N PRO A 165 8.89 -8.90 -15.95
CA PRO A 165 8.33 -9.79 -14.92
C PRO A 165 9.35 -10.21 -13.85
N SER A 166 10.63 -10.30 -14.21
CA SER A 166 11.72 -10.60 -13.26
C SER A 166 11.93 -9.52 -12.18
N PHE A 167 11.39 -8.31 -12.34
CA PHE A 167 11.38 -7.27 -11.31
C PHE A 167 10.68 -7.71 -10.03
N PHE A 168 9.59 -8.47 -10.16
CA PHE A 168 8.79 -8.97 -9.03
C PHE A 168 9.39 -10.20 -8.35
N PHE A 169 10.39 -10.82 -8.99
CA PHE A 169 11.03 -12.02 -8.45
C PHE A 169 11.75 -11.75 -7.13
N THR A 170 11.45 -12.57 -6.12
CA THR A 170 12.27 -12.67 -4.91
C THR A 170 12.58 -14.13 -4.61
N GLU A 171 13.83 -14.42 -4.22
CA GLU A 171 14.27 -15.78 -3.88
C GLU A 171 13.42 -16.37 -2.76
N ARG A 172 13.06 -15.56 -1.77
CA ARG A 172 12.20 -15.97 -0.66
C ARG A 172 10.85 -16.51 -1.15
N ARG A 173 10.16 -15.78 -2.05
CA ARG A 173 8.86 -16.19 -2.58
C ARG A 173 8.97 -17.39 -3.50
N TRP A 174 10.06 -17.46 -4.28
CA TRP A 174 10.34 -18.64 -5.08
C TRP A 174 10.51 -19.89 -4.24
N GLN A 175 11.30 -19.83 -3.18
CA GLN A 175 11.45 -20.96 -2.24
C GLN A 175 10.13 -21.31 -1.54
N GLY A 176 9.26 -20.35 -1.30
CA GLY A 176 7.89 -20.59 -0.81
C GLY A 176 7.06 -21.40 -1.79
N LEU A 177 7.12 -21.08 -3.09
CA LEU A 177 6.46 -21.88 -4.14
C LEU A 177 7.00 -23.30 -4.21
N VAL A 178 8.34 -23.45 -4.26
CA VAL A 178 9.01 -24.76 -4.33
C VAL A 178 8.55 -25.65 -3.17
N ARG A 179 8.55 -25.13 -1.94
CA ARG A 179 8.05 -25.90 -0.78
C ARG A 179 6.58 -26.28 -0.93
N ALA A 180 5.73 -25.32 -1.29
CA ALA A 180 4.29 -25.56 -1.41
C ALA A 180 3.95 -26.66 -2.43
N LEU A 181 4.62 -26.65 -3.60
CA LEU A 181 4.42 -27.66 -4.64
C LEU A 181 5.03 -29.02 -4.23
N THR A 182 6.22 -29.02 -3.63
CA THR A 182 6.86 -30.27 -3.15
C THR A 182 6.00 -30.95 -2.08
N GLU A 183 5.47 -30.21 -1.12
CA GLU A 183 4.58 -30.74 -0.08
C GLU A 183 3.25 -31.27 -0.65
N ALA A 184 2.79 -30.69 -1.77
CA ALA A 184 1.61 -31.15 -2.48
C ALA A 184 1.88 -32.36 -3.41
N GLY A 185 3.14 -32.78 -3.57
CA GLY A 185 3.54 -33.82 -4.52
C GLY A 185 3.43 -33.40 -5.98
N GLU A 186 3.54 -32.10 -6.25
CA GLU A 186 3.36 -31.51 -7.58
C GLU A 186 4.70 -31.08 -8.20
N PRO A 187 4.79 -31.06 -9.55
CA PRO A 187 5.99 -30.66 -10.23
C PRO A 187 6.29 -29.17 -9.98
N VAL A 188 7.57 -28.86 -9.70
CA VAL A 188 8.05 -27.49 -9.59
C VAL A 188 8.39 -26.97 -10.99
N PRO A 189 7.87 -25.83 -11.42
CA PRO A 189 8.20 -25.25 -12.71
C PRO A 189 9.66 -24.75 -12.75
N ASP A 190 10.16 -24.52 -13.96
CA ASP A 190 11.46 -23.86 -14.14
C ASP A 190 11.43 -22.44 -13.56
N ARG A 191 12.61 -21.96 -13.16
CA ARG A 191 12.75 -20.55 -12.69
C ARG A 191 12.36 -19.61 -13.84
N PRO A 192 11.66 -18.50 -13.50
CA PRO A 192 11.31 -17.51 -14.52
C PRO A 192 12.53 -16.96 -15.25
N GLU A 193 12.38 -16.67 -16.53
CA GLU A 193 13.39 -16.02 -17.33
C GLU A 193 13.79 -14.67 -16.70
N GLY A 194 15.11 -14.36 -16.71
CA GLY A 194 15.62 -13.14 -16.09
C GLY A 194 15.64 -13.12 -14.55
N ALA A 195 15.18 -14.20 -13.90
CA ALA A 195 15.31 -14.31 -12.45
C ALA A 195 16.80 -14.30 -12.02
N PRO A 196 17.15 -13.57 -10.94
CA PRO A 196 18.52 -13.55 -10.45
C PRO A 196 19.05 -14.95 -10.17
N VAL A 197 20.30 -15.23 -10.60
CA VAL A 197 20.95 -16.50 -10.25
C VAL A 197 21.16 -16.55 -8.75
N PRO A 198 20.82 -17.68 -8.06
CA PRO A 198 21.04 -17.82 -6.64
C PRO A 198 22.52 -17.60 -6.31
N LYS A 199 22.83 -16.58 -5.51
CA LYS A 199 24.15 -16.51 -4.89
C LYS A 199 24.22 -17.68 -3.91
N ALA A 200 25.27 -18.52 -4.04
CA ALA A 200 25.48 -19.63 -3.11
C ALA A 200 25.30 -19.11 -1.67
N ALA A 201 24.34 -19.66 -0.96
CA ALA A 201 23.97 -19.20 0.37
C ALA A 201 25.15 -19.42 1.32
N ARG A 202 25.90 -18.37 1.59
CA ARG A 202 26.86 -18.32 2.70
C ARG A 202 26.09 -17.79 3.91
N GLY A 203 25.44 -18.68 4.66
CA GLY A 203 24.77 -18.30 5.89
C GLY A 203 23.52 -19.15 6.16
N ARG A 204 23.09 -19.19 7.43
CA ARG A 204 21.82 -19.80 7.83
C ARG A 204 20.67 -19.02 7.14
N VAL A 205 19.97 -19.68 6.24
CA VAL A 205 18.71 -19.16 5.73
C VAL A 205 17.76 -19.09 6.93
N ALA A 206 17.24 -17.91 7.23
CA ALA A 206 16.22 -17.77 8.26
C ALA A 206 15.06 -18.75 7.98
N PRO A 207 14.48 -19.38 9.01
CA PRO A 207 13.36 -20.28 8.79
C PRO A 207 12.26 -19.54 8.03
N PRO A 208 11.63 -20.22 7.07
CA PRO A 208 10.58 -19.60 6.28
C PRO A 208 9.42 -19.22 7.22
N LEU A 209 8.97 -17.98 7.11
CA LEU A 209 7.69 -17.59 7.67
C LEU A 209 6.60 -18.50 7.08
N ASN A 210 5.55 -18.80 7.84
CA ASN A 210 4.42 -19.58 7.34
C ASN A 210 3.65 -18.77 6.28
N GLU A 211 4.15 -18.77 5.05
CA GLU A 211 3.68 -17.94 3.94
C GLU A 211 2.29 -18.30 3.40
N ARG A 212 1.69 -19.39 3.88
CA ARG A 212 0.32 -19.79 3.49
C ARG A 212 -0.77 -18.82 3.97
N LYS A 213 -0.43 -17.88 4.86
CA LYS A 213 -1.37 -16.94 5.50
C LYS A 213 -1.04 -15.46 5.28
N PHE A 214 -0.06 -15.15 4.44
CA PHE A 214 0.36 -13.76 4.23
C PHE A 214 -0.29 -13.20 3.00
N GLY A 215 -1.15 -12.23 3.25
CA GLY A 215 -1.99 -11.63 2.25
C GLY A 215 -1.68 -10.17 2.02
N THR A 216 -2.52 -9.60 1.31
CA THR A 216 -2.85 -8.29 0.83
C THR A 216 -2.34 -7.16 1.73
N VAL A 217 -1.64 -6.18 1.19
CA VAL A 217 -1.42 -4.89 1.86
C VAL A 217 -2.63 -3.99 1.65
N GLY A 218 -2.86 -3.06 2.56
CA GLY A 218 -3.95 -2.12 2.41
C GLY A 218 -3.72 -0.83 3.18
N ALA A 219 -4.49 0.17 2.78
CA ALA A 219 -4.53 1.48 3.42
C ALA A 219 -5.95 2.05 3.39
N VAL A 220 -6.29 2.81 4.43
CA VAL A 220 -7.52 3.59 4.52
C VAL A 220 -7.21 4.98 5.07
N ALA A 221 -7.79 6.00 4.46
CA ALA A 221 -7.57 7.39 4.81
C ALA A 221 -8.88 8.15 4.94
N LEU A 222 -8.91 9.09 5.88
CA LEU A 222 -9.88 10.18 5.99
C LEU A 222 -9.10 11.49 5.87
N ASP A 223 -9.38 12.30 4.87
CA ASP A 223 -8.72 13.61 4.72
C ASP A 223 -9.41 14.72 5.50
N SER A 224 -8.79 15.89 5.49
CA SER A 224 -9.27 17.07 6.19
C SER A 224 -10.59 17.65 5.67
N GLN A 225 -11.05 17.19 4.51
CA GLN A 225 -12.35 17.55 3.92
C GLN A 225 -13.45 16.52 4.23
N GLY A 226 -13.12 15.49 5.03
CA GLY A 226 -14.06 14.42 5.39
C GLY A 226 -14.25 13.36 4.32
N ARG A 227 -13.38 13.30 3.28
CA ARG A 227 -13.45 12.28 2.23
C ARG A 227 -12.70 11.04 2.71
N LEU A 228 -13.32 9.89 2.51
CA LEU A 228 -12.72 8.58 2.78
C LEU A 228 -12.16 7.97 1.49
N ALA A 229 -11.08 7.23 1.59
CA ALA A 229 -10.62 6.36 0.53
C ALA A 229 -10.01 5.08 1.12
N ALA A 230 -10.07 3.99 0.36
CA ALA A 230 -9.45 2.73 0.69
C ALA A 230 -8.79 2.11 -0.55
N GLY A 231 -7.75 1.32 -0.32
CA GLY A 231 -7.10 0.55 -1.37
C GLY A 231 -6.38 -0.65 -0.83
N THR A 232 -6.21 -1.63 -1.71
CA THR A 232 -5.52 -2.90 -1.42
C THR A 232 -4.67 -3.32 -2.61
N SER A 233 -3.58 -4.05 -2.34
CA SER A 233 -2.72 -4.64 -3.37
C SER A 233 -2.16 -5.98 -2.90
N THR A 234 -2.07 -6.96 -3.80
CA THR A 234 -1.68 -8.32 -3.44
C THR A 234 -1.11 -9.14 -4.58
N GLY A 235 -0.31 -10.15 -4.25
CA GLY A 235 0.01 -11.29 -5.12
C GLY A 235 -0.95 -12.48 -4.94
N GLY A 236 -1.93 -12.39 -4.06
CA GLY A 236 -2.83 -13.49 -3.72
C GLY A 236 -2.21 -14.53 -2.80
N THR A 237 -2.51 -15.82 -3.02
CA THR A 237 -1.98 -16.96 -2.26
C THR A 237 -0.87 -17.68 -3.03
N ALA A 238 0.12 -18.21 -2.31
CA ALA A 238 1.20 -19.01 -2.92
C ALA A 238 0.64 -20.22 -3.68
N ALA A 239 1.20 -20.49 -4.85
CA ALA A 239 0.75 -21.55 -5.76
C ALA A 239 -0.71 -21.41 -6.24
N LYS A 240 -1.27 -20.19 -6.27
CA LYS A 240 -2.62 -19.93 -6.84
C LYS A 240 -2.71 -20.42 -8.28
N ARG A 241 -3.92 -20.80 -8.71
CA ARG A 241 -4.21 -21.42 -10.00
C ARG A 241 -5.44 -20.83 -10.66
N TRP A 242 -5.62 -21.11 -11.94
CA TRP A 242 -6.86 -20.90 -12.70
C TRP A 242 -7.36 -19.44 -12.68
N GLY A 243 -6.43 -18.46 -12.59
CA GLY A 243 -6.81 -17.07 -12.54
C GLY A 243 -7.42 -16.64 -11.19
N ARG A 244 -7.09 -17.33 -10.08
CA ARG A 244 -7.53 -16.90 -8.75
C ARG A 244 -7.03 -15.50 -8.47
N VAL A 245 -7.96 -14.59 -8.23
CA VAL A 245 -7.71 -13.21 -7.83
C VAL A 245 -7.51 -13.15 -6.31
N GLY A 246 -6.63 -12.27 -5.84
CA GLY A 246 -6.41 -12.02 -4.42
C GLY A 246 -7.60 -11.31 -3.76
N ASP A 247 -7.49 -11.09 -2.46
CA ASP A 247 -8.50 -10.34 -1.69
C ASP A 247 -8.22 -8.84 -1.89
N VAL A 248 -8.87 -8.25 -2.88
CA VAL A 248 -8.75 -6.84 -3.26
C VAL A 248 -10.10 -6.17 -3.32
#